data_943dfd667f440a934e78cf7cc4ac9d03
#
_entry.id   943dfd667f440a934e78cf7cc4ac9d03
#
_cell.length_a   1.000
_cell.length_b   1.000
_cell.length_c   1.000
_cell.angle_alpha   90.00
_cell.angle_beta   90.00
_cell.angle_gamma   90.00
#
_symmetry.space_group_name_H-M   'P 1'
#
loop_
_entity.id
_entity.type
_entity.pdbx_description
1 polymer ?
#
loop_
_entity_poly.entity_id
_entity_poly.type
_entity_poly.pdbx_seq_one_letter_code
_entity_poly.pdbx_strand_id
1 'polypeptide(L)'
;NPSTFILVSPLGLVPNMKKVVDLCKKYDVILLEDVCESMGSKYQNEYLGSFGFASFYSMYFGHHLSTIEGGFINTNDEGFYHQMLMMRSHGWDRDLPLDVQQDLRESYNCSDFDGLYNFYLPGMNLRSTDLQAFIGLRAIDKLDEYSSKRRENFKYYISKLKTNQLFLEERLND
;
A
#
# COMPACT_ATOMS: atom_id res chain seq x y z
N ASN A 1 -1.98 -24.89 4.54
CA ASN A 1 -1.00 -23.87 4.13
C ASN A 1 -1.74 -22.52 4.05
N PRO A 2 -1.14 -21.42 4.49
CA PRO A 2 -1.73 -20.10 4.27
C PRO A 2 -1.77 -19.82 2.76
N SER A 3 -2.83 -19.14 2.30
CA SER A 3 -2.95 -18.69 0.92
C SER A 3 -2.36 -17.30 0.71
N THR A 4 -2.20 -16.55 1.78
CA THR A 4 -1.76 -15.15 1.74
C THR A 4 -0.83 -14.87 2.91
N PHE A 5 0.22 -14.09 2.67
CA PHE A 5 1.15 -13.58 3.65
C PHE A 5 1.18 -12.05 3.60
N ILE A 6 0.90 -11.41 4.72
CA ILE A 6 1.00 -9.94 4.86
C ILE A 6 2.33 -9.64 5.54
N LEU A 7 3.23 -9.01 4.81
CA LEU A 7 4.51 -8.54 5.30
C LEU A 7 4.35 -7.09 5.77
N VAL A 8 4.45 -6.88 7.07
CA VAL A 8 4.48 -5.52 7.63
C VAL A 8 5.93 -5.07 7.78
N SER A 9 6.24 -3.87 7.29
CA SER A 9 7.57 -3.26 7.37
C SER A 9 7.53 -2.04 8.32
N PRO A 10 7.62 -2.25 9.64
CA PRO A 10 7.49 -1.17 10.60
C PRO A 10 8.73 -0.28 10.62
N LEU A 11 8.55 0.99 10.95
CA LEU A 11 9.62 1.97 11.20
C LEU A 11 10.62 2.16 10.05
N GLY A 12 10.25 1.78 8.83
CA GLY A 12 11.15 1.86 7.66
C GLY A 12 12.19 0.72 7.61
N LEU A 13 12.07 -0.30 8.44
CA LEU A 13 12.97 -1.46 8.45
C LEU A 13 12.72 -2.32 7.21
N VAL A 14 13.81 -2.63 6.52
CA VAL A 14 13.75 -3.36 5.24
C VAL A 14 14.12 -4.83 5.49
N PRO A 15 13.20 -5.78 5.27
CA PRO A 15 13.52 -7.20 5.37
C PRO A 15 14.30 -7.68 4.13
N ASN A 16 14.81 -8.91 4.17
CA ASN A 16 15.39 -9.54 2.99
C ASN A 16 14.27 -9.93 1.99
N MET A 17 13.89 -8.98 1.13
CA MET A 17 12.76 -9.14 0.20
C MET A 17 12.97 -10.33 -0.76
N LYS A 18 14.21 -10.57 -1.20
CA LYS A 18 14.51 -11.73 -2.05
C LYS A 18 14.09 -13.04 -1.38
N LYS A 19 14.47 -13.24 -0.11
CA LYS A 19 14.07 -14.46 0.63
C LYS A 19 12.56 -14.54 0.82
N VAL A 20 11.89 -13.44 1.10
CA VAL A 20 10.43 -13.40 1.27
C VAL A 20 9.72 -13.80 -0.01
N VAL A 21 10.08 -13.17 -1.13
CA VAL A 21 9.50 -13.46 -2.45
C VAL A 21 9.75 -14.90 -2.87
N ASP A 22 10.99 -15.39 -2.70
CA ASP A 22 11.35 -16.78 -3.04
C ASP A 22 10.52 -17.79 -2.22
N LEU A 23 10.28 -17.52 -0.93
CA LEU A 23 9.45 -18.37 -0.07
C LEU A 23 7.96 -18.32 -0.51
N CYS A 24 7.42 -17.14 -0.76
CA CYS A 24 6.05 -17.00 -1.22
C CYS A 24 5.81 -17.75 -2.54
N LYS A 25 6.73 -17.60 -3.50
CA LYS A 25 6.68 -18.35 -4.76
C LYS A 25 6.79 -19.87 -4.56
N LYS A 26 7.71 -20.32 -3.69
CA LYS A 26 7.90 -21.75 -3.42
C LYS A 26 6.65 -22.43 -2.85
N TYR A 27 5.89 -21.74 -2.05
CA TYR A 27 4.71 -22.29 -1.36
C TYR A 27 3.37 -21.86 -1.94
N ASP A 28 3.39 -21.18 -3.09
CA ASP A 28 2.21 -20.63 -3.77
C ASP A 28 1.36 -19.74 -2.83
N VAL A 29 2.03 -18.77 -2.20
CA VAL A 29 1.43 -17.84 -1.24
C VAL A 29 1.43 -16.44 -1.85
N ILE A 30 0.29 -15.78 -1.83
CA ILE A 30 0.15 -14.38 -2.26
C ILE A 30 0.85 -13.48 -1.24
N LEU A 31 1.82 -12.68 -1.69
CA LEU A 31 2.49 -11.68 -0.87
C LEU A 31 1.72 -10.35 -0.94
N LEU A 32 1.34 -9.83 0.21
CA LEU A 32 0.84 -8.47 0.39
C LEU A 32 1.85 -7.68 1.23
N GLU A 33 2.13 -6.43 0.86
CA GLU A 33 3.09 -5.58 1.57
C GLU A 33 2.37 -4.45 2.31
N ASP A 34 2.45 -4.43 3.64
CA ASP A 34 2.06 -3.28 4.45
C ASP A 34 3.29 -2.37 4.63
N VAL A 35 3.32 -1.30 3.87
CA VAL A 35 4.39 -0.30 3.88
C VAL A 35 3.94 1.05 4.45
N CYS A 36 2.90 1.04 5.27
CA CYS A 36 2.36 2.24 5.90
C CYS A 36 3.42 3.04 6.64
N GLU A 37 4.39 2.37 7.26
CA GLU A 37 5.51 3.01 7.98
C GLU A 37 6.83 2.98 7.19
N SER A 38 6.83 2.56 5.93
CA SER A 38 8.05 2.35 5.13
C SER A 38 8.04 3.02 3.77
N MET A 39 7.18 4.02 3.59
CA MET A 39 7.13 4.77 2.33
C MET A 39 8.49 5.38 2.01
N GLY A 40 9.02 5.07 0.81
CA GLY A 40 10.34 5.49 0.37
C GLY A 40 11.50 4.59 0.78
N SER A 41 11.28 3.53 1.58
CA SER A 41 12.30 2.52 1.88
C SER A 41 12.57 1.62 0.66
N LYS A 42 13.82 1.16 0.52
CA LYS A 42 14.26 0.38 -0.66
C LYS A 42 15.04 -0.85 -0.25
N TYR A 43 14.80 -1.93 -0.98
CA TYR A 43 15.64 -3.12 -1.01
C TYR A 43 16.34 -3.21 -2.36
N GLN A 44 17.68 -3.19 -2.41
CA GLN A 44 18.48 -3.24 -3.65
C GLN A 44 18.02 -2.24 -4.74
N ASN A 45 17.74 -1.00 -4.33
CA ASN A 45 17.23 0.10 -5.16
C ASN A 45 15.76 0.01 -5.62
N GLU A 46 15.04 -1.06 -5.31
CA GLU A 46 13.60 -1.18 -5.55
C GLU A 46 12.80 -0.76 -4.31
N TYR A 47 11.73 -0.01 -4.49
CA TYR A 47 10.90 0.44 -3.37
C TYR A 47 10.15 -0.74 -2.74
N LEU A 48 10.08 -0.76 -1.40
CA LEU A 48 9.11 -1.60 -0.71
C LEU A 48 7.71 -1.27 -1.20
N GLY A 49 6.87 -2.31 -1.32
CA GLY A 49 5.54 -2.20 -1.93
C GLY A 49 5.50 -2.51 -3.42
N SER A 50 6.65 -2.85 -4.05
CA SER A 50 6.72 -3.27 -5.46
C SER A 50 6.98 -4.77 -5.66
N PHE A 51 7.15 -5.54 -4.59
CA PHE A 51 7.54 -6.94 -4.64
C PHE A 51 6.35 -7.91 -4.58
N GLY A 52 5.26 -7.51 -3.93
CA GLY A 52 4.07 -8.33 -3.71
C GLY A 52 3.00 -8.15 -4.78
N PHE A 53 1.90 -8.90 -4.61
CA PHE A 53 0.70 -8.79 -5.42
C PHE A 53 0.00 -7.44 -5.25
N ALA A 54 -0.02 -6.93 -4.03
CA ALA A 54 -0.52 -5.60 -3.70
C ALA A 54 0.22 -5.03 -2.50
N SER A 55 0.19 -3.71 -2.37
CA SER A 55 0.80 -2.99 -1.26
C SER A 55 -0.13 -1.91 -0.71
N PHE A 56 -0.02 -1.68 0.61
CA PHE A 56 -0.84 -0.75 1.36
C PHE A 56 0.00 0.40 1.89
N TYR A 57 -0.50 1.61 1.71
CA TYR A 57 0.14 2.85 2.15
C TYR A 57 -0.83 3.66 2.99
N SER A 58 -0.33 4.24 4.07
CA SER A 58 -1.08 5.15 4.92
C SER A 58 -0.69 6.59 4.67
N MET A 59 -1.69 7.44 4.60
CA MET A 59 -1.56 8.89 4.55
C MET A 59 -2.05 9.55 5.85
N TYR A 60 -2.09 8.76 6.94
CA TYR A 60 -2.37 9.21 8.29
C TYR A 60 -1.33 10.24 8.75
N PHE A 61 -1.72 11.21 9.58
CA PHE A 61 -0.86 12.33 9.95
C PHE A 61 0.43 11.94 10.68
N GLY A 62 0.48 10.78 11.30
CA GLY A 62 1.65 10.25 12.01
C GLY A 62 2.67 9.54 11.11
N HIS A 63 2.35 9.30 9.84
CA HIS A 63 3.20 8.57 8.90
C HIS A 63 4.07 9.51 8.05
N HIS A 64 4.63 9.00 6.94
CA HIS A 64 5.65 9.70 6.17
C HIS A 64 5.12 10.91 5.40
N LEU A 65 3.98 10.74 4.74
CA LEU A 65 3.24 11.80 4.07
C LEU A 65 1.82 11.81 4.62
N SER A 66 1.29 12.99 4.86
CA SER A 66 -0.04 13.12 5.45
C SER A 66 -0.99 13.86 4.52
N THR A 67 -2.18 13.29 4.38
CA THR A 67 -3.37 13.97 3.87
C THR A 67 -4.41 14.17 4.97
N ILE A 68 -3.97 14.28 6.22
CA ILE A 68 -4.73 14.28 7.47
C ILE A 68 -5.15 12.83 7.79
N GLU A 69 -6.02 12.27 7.01
CA GLU A 69 -6.42 10.88 6.94
C GLU A 69 -6.39 10.42 5.49
N GLY A 70 -6.18 9.12 5.27
CA GLY A 70 -6.19 8.53 3.94
C GLY A 70 -5.24 7.36 3.81
N GLY A 71 -5.25 6.78 2.63
CA GLY A 71 -4.38 5.69 2.24
C GLY A 71 -4.62 5.31 0.80
N PHE A 72 -3.75 4.47 0.27
CA PHE A 72 -3.91 3.92 -1.07
C PHE A 72 -3.37 2.49 -1.15
N ILE A 73 -3.86 1.77 -2.14
CA ILE A 73 -3.44 0.42 -2.46
C ILE A 73 -2.85 0.44 -3.87
N ASN A 74 -1.67 -0.14 -4.03
CA ASN A 74 -1.07 -0.36 -5.35
C ASN A 74 -1.12 -1.83 -5.72
N THR A 75 -1.41 -2.10 -6.98
CA THR A 75 -1.36 -3.43 -7.58
C THR A 75 -1.10 -3.31 -9.08
N ASN A 76 -0.53 -4.37 -9.67
CA ASN A 76 -0.42 -4.53 -11.12
C ASN A 76 -1.49 -5.49 -11.68
N ASP A 77 -2.36 -6.03 -10.82
CA ASP A 77 -3.47 -6.89 -11.23
C ASP A 77 -4.72 -6.03 -11.50
N GLU A 78 -5.14 -6.01 -12.76
CA GLU A 78 -6.26 -5.18 -13.22
C GLU A 78 -7.59 -5.62 -12.60
N GLY A 79 -7.82 -6.93 -12.46
CA GLY A 79 -9.04 -7.46 -11.85
C GLY A 79 -9.15 -7.07 -10.38
N PHE A 80 -8.05 -7.16 -9.63
CA PHE A 80 -7.99 -6.72 -8.24
C PHE A 80 -8.17 -5.20 -8.13
N TYR A 81 -7.56 -4.43 -9.04
CA TYR A 81 -7.74 -2.97 -9.10
C TYR A 81 -9.22 -2.59 -9.28
N HIS A 82 -9.93 -3.23 -10.21
CA HIS A 82 -11.36 -3.00 -10.43
C HIS A 82 -12.19 -3.36 -9.19
N GLN A 83 -11.88 -4.47 -8.53
CA GLN A 83 -12.54 -4.85 -7.28
C GLN A 83 -12.33 -3.79 -6.18
N MET A 84 -11.10 -3.26 -6.03
CA MET A 84 -10.81 -2.22 -5.04
C MET A 84 -11.54 -0.91 -5.35
N LEU A 85 -11.66 -0.51 -6.62
CA LEU A 85 -12.46 0.63 -7.04
C LEU A 85 -13.93 0.50 -6.63
N MET A 86 -14.52 -0.67 -6.85
CA MET A 86 -15.89 -0.95 -6.42
C MET A 86 -16.00 -0.97 -4.89
N MET A 87 -15.13 -1.70 -4.20
CA MET A 87 -15.19 -1.87 -2.74
C MET A 87 -15.06 -0.56 -1.98
N ARG A 88 -14.20 0.37 -2.42
CA ARG A 88 -14.06 1.68 -1.80
C ARG A 88 -15.30 2.56 -1.94
N SER A 89 -16.20 2.20 -2.88
CA SER A 89 -17.36 3.00 -3.29
C SER A 89 -18.63 2.16 -3.26
N HIS A 90 -18.96 1.61 -2.10
CA HIS A 90 -20.18 0.83 -1.82
C HIS A 90 -20.36 -0.46 -2.61
N GLY A 91 -19.44 -0.85 -3.47
CA GLY A 91 -19.57 -1.97 -4.39
C GLY A 91 -20.19 -1.59 -5.74
N TRP A 92 -20.25 -0.28 -6.08
CA TRP A 92 -20.72 0.24 -7.37
C TRP A 92 -19.67 0.06 -8.47
N ASP A 93 -20.17 -0.06 -9.70
CA ASP A 93 -19.35 -0.11 -10.94
C ASP A 93 -18.97 1.27 -11.48
N ARG A 94 -19.43 2.37 -10.91
CA ARG A 94 -19.36 3.74 -11.45
C ARG A 94 -17.95 4.25 -11.77
N ASP A 95 -16.95 3.76 -11.04
CA ASP A 95 -15.54 4.15 -11.21
C ASP A 95 -14.79 3.21 -12.16
N LEU A 96 -15.44 2.17 -12.72
CA LEU A 96 -14.84 1.25 -13.66
C LEU A 96 -14.83 1.82 -15.09
N PRO A 97 -13.93 1.34 -15.99
CA PRO A 97 -14.02 1.60 -17.42
C PRO A 97 -15.39 1.17 -17.99
N LEU A 98 -15.86 1.87 -19.03
CA LEU A 98 -17.22 1.65 -19.55
C LEU A 98 -17.46 0.25 -20.10
N ASP A 99 -16.47 -0.34 -20.74
CA ASP A 99 -16.49 -1.72 -21.23
C ASP A 99 -16.62 -2.72 -20.08
N VAL A 100 -15.85 -2.52 -19.02
CA VAL A 100 -15.92 -3.38 -17.81
C VAL A 100 -17.26 -3.22 -17.09
N GLN A 101 -17.84 -2.00 -17.04
CA GLN A 101 -19.18 -1.79 -16.51
C GLN A 101 -20.22 -2.58 -17.32
N GLN A 102 -20.12 -2.54 -18.64
CA GLN A 102 -21.04 -3.22 -19.54
C GLN A 102 -20.97 -4.73 -19.35
N ASP A 103 -19.78 -5.31 -19.41
CA ASP A 103 -19.57 -6.76 -19.18
C ASP A 103 -20.12 -7.21 -17.81
N LEU A 104 -19.89 -6.41 -16.78
CA LEU A 104 -20.37 -6.68 -15.43
C LEU A 104 -21.92 -6.66 -15.38
N ARG A 105 -22.56 -5.64 -15.95
CA ARG A 105 -24.01 -5.51 -16.00
C ARG A 105 -24.65 -6.66 -16.79
N GLU A 106 -24.06 -7.02 -17.91
CA GLU A 106 -24.52 -8.16 -18.71
C GLU A 106 -24.44 -9.48 -17.93
N SER A 107 -23.34 -9.70 -17.19
CA SER A 107 -23.15 -10.91 -16.37
C SER A 107 -24.20 -11.07 -15.26
N TYR A 108 -24.72 -9.95 -14.75
CA TYR A 108 -25.79 -9.92 -13.73
C TYR A 108 -27.19 -9.71 -14.32
N ASN A 109 -27.34 -9.72 -15.67
CA ASN A 109 -28.59 -9.41 -16.37
C ASN A 109 -29.24 -8.10 -15.88
N CYS A 110 -28.43 -7.07 -15.71
CA CYS A 110 -28.77 -5.78 -15.17
C CYS A 110 -28.87 -4.74 -16.28
N SER A 111 -29.96 -3.98 -16.36
CA SER A 111 -30.09 -2.88 -17.31
C SER A 111 -29.17 -1.71 -16.96
N ASP A 112 -28.88 -0.82 -17.90
CA ASP A 112 -28.09 0.38 -17.64
C ASP A 112 -28.75 1.29 -16.59
N PHE A 113 -30.06 1.34 -16.55
CA PHE A 113 -30.78 2.11 -15.55
C PHE A 113 -30.65 1.50 -14.15
N ASP A 114 -30.84 0.18 -14.04
CA ASP A 114 -30.71 -0.52 -12.74
C ASP A 114 -29.27 -0.51 -12.26
N GLY A 115 -28.28 -0.60 -13.18
CA GLY A 115 -26.85 -0.51 -12.88
C GLY A 115 -26.43 0.77 -12.15
N LEU A 116 -27.18 1.87 -12.31
CA LEU A 116 -26.93 3.10 -11.56
C LEU A 116 -27.12 2.94 -10.04
N TYR A 117 -27.86 1.93 -9.60
CA TYR A 117 -28.21 1.69 -8.20
C TYR A 117 -27.88 0.29 -7.73
N ASN A 118 -27.15 -0.49 -8.55
CA ASN A 118 -26.77 -1.83 -8.21
C ASN A 118 -25.43 -1.88 -7.48
N PHE A 119 -25.33 -2.77 -6.50
CA PHE A 119 -24.12 -3.00 -5.71
C PHE A 119 -23.67 -4.43 -5.97
N TYR A 120 -22.56 -4.57 -6.69
CA TYR A 120 -22.07 -5.89 -7.14
C TYR A 120 -21.25 -6.61 -6.07
N LEU A 121 -20.69 -5.87 -5.12
CA LEU A 121 -19.86 -6.37 -4.02
C LEU A 121 -20.28 -5.70 -2.69
N PRO A 122 -20.06 -6.38 -1.54
CA PRO A 122 -20.17 -5.73 -0.24
C PRO A 122 -19.03 -4.70 -0.11
N GLY A 123 -19.34 -3.44 -0.35
CA GLY A 123 -18.38 -2.35 -0.34
C GLY A 123 -18.56 -1.42 0.85
N MET A 124 -17.62 -0.52 1.03
CA MET A 124 -17.59 0.51 2.08
C MET A 124 -17.59 1.91 1.45
N ASN A 125 -17.75 2.94 2.25
CA ASN A 125 -17.56 4.32 1.81
C ASN A 125 -16.17 4.80 2.25
N LEU A 126 -15.16 4.56 1.42
CA LEU A 126 -13.75 4.88 1.69
C LEU A 126 -13.14 5.79 0.62
N ARG A 127 -13.97 6.55 -0.09
CA ARG A 127 -13.48 7.48 -1.11
C ARG A 127 -12.71 8.62 -0.47
N SER A 128 -11.53 8.93 -1.04
CA SER A 128 -10.79 10.14 -0.73
C SER A 128 -11.50 11.37 -1.33
N THR A 129 -11.12 12.55 -0.84
CA THR A 129 -11.61 13.82 -1.31
C THR A 129 -10.54 14.56 -2.11
N ASP A 130 -10.95 15.50 -2.98
CA ASP A 130 -10.03 16.36 -3.73
C ASP A 130 -9.15 17.20 -2.80
N LEU A 131 -9.65 17.56 -1.61
CA LEU A 131 -8.86 18.27 -0.61
C LEU A 131 -7.69 17.41 -0.11
N GLN A 132 -7.92 16.12 0.17
CA GLN A 132 -6.87 15.19 0.55
C GLN A 132 -5.86 15.01 -0.60
N ALA A 133 -6.34 14.87 -1.83
CA ALA A 133 -5.48 14.78 -3.01
C ALA A 133 -4.62 16.05 -3.20
N PHE A 134 -5.20 17.23 -3.02
CA PHE A 134 -4.48 18.50 -3.08
C PHE A 134 -3.35 18.58 -2.04
N ILE A 135 -3.62 18.19 -0.80
CA ILE A 135 -2.60 18.13 0.26
C ILE A 135 -1.50 17.13 -0.12
N GLY A 136 -1.89 15.93 -0.58
CA GLY A 136 -0.95 14.87 -0.99
C GLY A 136 -0.01 15.30 -2.11
N LEU A 137 -0.52 15.96 -3.15
CA LEU A 137 0.27 16.50 -4.26
C LEU A 137 1.32 17.52 -3.81
N ARG A 138 1.05 18.28 -2.76
CA ARG A 138 2.02 19.23 -2.18
C ARG A 138 3.05 18.56 -1.28
N ALA A 139 2.69 17.42 -0.71
CA ALA A 139 3.57 16.70 0.21
C ALA A 139 4.54 15.74 -0.52
N ILE A 140 4.13 15.18 -1.68
CA ILE A 140 4.90 14.12 -2.36
C ILE A 140 6.27 14.59 -2.83
N ASP A 141 6.40 15.84 -3.27
CA ASP A 141 7.66 16.42 -3.72
C ASP A 141 8.73 16.45 -2.61
N LYS A 142 8.31 16.33 -1.34
CA LYS A 142 9.19 16.33 -0.17
C LYS A 142 9.55 14.95 0.33
N LEU A 143 9.03 13.89 -0.30
CA LEU A 143 9.23 12.51 0.19
C LEU A 143 10.70 12.14 0.32
N ASP A 144 11.51 12.44 -0.70
CA ASP A 144 12.93 12.11 -0.71
C ASP A 144 13.71 12.90 0.34
N GLU A 145 13.40 14.19 0.51
CA GLU A 145 13.97 15.03 1.56
C GLU A 145 13.66 14.46 2.94
N TYR A 146 12.39 14.13 3.22
CA TYR A 146 11.98 13.59 4.49
C TYR A 146 12.59 12.21 4.76
N SER A 147 12.66 11.35 3.75
CA SER A 147 13.29 10.03 3.85
C SER A 147 14.77 10.14 4.15
N SER A 148 15.48 11.09 3.49
CA SER A 148 16.89 11.36 3.76
C SER A 148 17.10 11.85 5.18
N LYS A 149 16.28 12.80 5.64
CA LYS A 149 16.38 13.35 7.00
C LYS A 149 16.11 12.31 8.09
N ARG A 150 15.11 11.45 7.89
CA ARG A 150 14.85 10.33 8.80
C ARG A 150 16.03 9.37 8.87
N ARG A 151 16.66 9.04 7.76
CA ARG A 151 17.85 8.18 7.69
C ARG A 151 19.05 8.81 8.42
N GLU A 152 19.27 10.11 8.25
CA GLU A 152 20.31 10.85 9.00
C GLU A 152 20.04 10.79 10.50
N ASN A 153 18.81 11.09 10.93
CA ASN A 153 18.41 11.04 12.33
C ASN A 153 18.61 9.62 12.91
N PHE A 154 18.19 8.59 12.18
CA PHE A 154 18.38 7.20 12.58
C PHE A 154 19.86 6.87 12.80
N LYS A 155 20.73 7.21 11.84
CA LYS A 155 22.17 7.01 11.96
C LYS A 155 22.75 7.75 13.18
N TYR A 156 22.28 8.97 13.42
CA TYR A 156 22.69 9.74 14.61
C TYR A 156 22.29 9.03 15.89
N TYR A 157 21.02 8.61 16.05
CA TYR A 157 20.56 7.88 17.23
C TYR A 157 21.36 6.60 17.45
N ILE A 158 21.53 5.78 16.43
CA ILE A 158 22.32 4.55 16.51
C ILE A 158 23.76 4.85 16.97
N SER A 159 24.40 5.90 16.44
CA SER A 159 25.75 6.26 16.86
C SER A 159 25.86 6.63 18.35
N LYS A 160 24.77 7.16 18.93
CA LYS A 160 24.72 7.53 20.35
C LYS A 160 24.28 6.38 21.26
N LEU A 161 23.48 5.46 20.75
CA LEU A 161 22.92 4.34 21.52
C LEU A 161 23.81 3.09 21.51
N LYS A 162 24.72 2.96 20.52
CA LYS A 162 25.68 1.83 20.44
C LYS A 162 26.57 1.69 21.69
N THR A 163 26.68 2.70 22.52
CA THR A 163 27.40 2.66 23.80
C THR A 163 26.58 2.07 24.94
N ASN A 164 25.30 1.83 24.75
CA ASN A 164 24.39 1.27 25.76
C ASN A 164 24.03 -0.18 25.38
N GLN A 165 24.43 -1.14 26.23
CA GLN A 165 24.18 -2.59 26.06
C GLN A 165 22.69 -2.99 26.01
N LEU A 166 21.77 -2.04 26.04
CA LEU A 166 20.32 -2.26 25.99
C LEU A 166 19.75 -2.36 24.58
N PHE A 167 20.56 -2.10 23.52
CA PHE A 167 20.11 -2.14 22.14
C PHE A 167 20.76 -3.31 21.38
N LEU A 168 19.91 -4.18 20.82
CA LEU A 168 20.32 -5.33 20.00
C LEU A 168 21.01 -4.86 18.71
N GLU A 169 22.30 -5.14 18.59
CA GLU A 169 23.14 -4.81 17.43
C GLU A 169 22.80 -5.58 16.13
N GLU A 170 21.98 -6.61 16.18
CA GLU A 170 21.92 -7.66 15.14
C GLU A 170 21.15 -7.31 13.87
N ARG A 171 20.55 -6.12 13.74
CA ARG A 171 19.67 -5.82 12.60
C ARG A 171 20.09 -4.64 11.72
N LEU A 172 21.29 -4.13 11.86
CA LEU A 172 21.73 -2.91 11.17
C LEU A 172 22.83 -3.12 10.14
N ASN A 173 23.08 -4.36 9.75
CA ASN A 173 24.18 -4.70 8.85
C ASN A 173 23.73 -5.08 7.44
N ASP A 174 22.70 -4.42 6.89
CA ASP A 174 22.42 -4.58 5.44
C ASP A 174 22.03 -3.26 4.81
#